data_d70ab494fc702722bf814cf758ff652d
#
_entry.id   d70ab494fc702722bf814cf758ff652d
#
_cell.length_a   1.000
_cell.length_b   1.000
_cell.length_c   1.000
_cell.angle_alpha   90.00
_cell.angle_beta   90.00
_cell.angle_gamma   90.00
#
_symmetry.space_group_name_H-M   'P 1'
#
loop_
_entity.id
_entity.type
_entity.pdbx_description
1 polymer ?
#
loop_
_entity_poly.entity_id
_entity_poly.type
_entity_poly.pdbx_seq_one_letter_code
_entity_poly.pdbx_strand_id
1 'polypeptide(L)'
;MKNLLLFLQVGAFVLMTSCLSTASEDDTLRAYPSTAETLRPFGEHDVQDFMTPGKVHYPETWFHYIGGNVSHEGITADLEAIASAGISGVQLFHGQFGGRWPATTDSIACLSEHWDAAVKHTAEEAKRLGLRFTMQNCPGWAMSGGPWIKPEN
;
A
#
# COMPACT_ATOMS: atom_id res chain seq x y z
N MET A 1 10.88 -72.08 24.25
CA MET A 1 11.51 -71.03 23.42
C MET A 1 10.39 -70.10 22.95
N LYS A 2 10.22 -69.02 23.67
CA LYS A 2 9.13 -68.10 23.44
C LYS A 2 9.78 -66.76 23.04
N ASN A 3 9.59 -66.41 21.79
CA ASN A 3 10.03 -65.12 21.27
C ASN A 3 9.06 -64.02 21.73
N LEU A 4 9.56 -63.15 22.57
CA LEU A 4 8.84 -61.95 23.01
C LEU A 4 9.09 -60.85 21.97
N LEU A 5 8.08 -60.59 21.13
CA LEU A 5 8.09 -59.43 20.25
C LEU A 5 7.76 -58.19 21.09
N LEU A 6 8.78 -57.36 21.26
CA LEU A 6 8.64 -56.07 21.87
C LEU A 6 8.17 -55.08 20.78
N PHE A 7 6.88 -54.72 20.80
CA PHE A 7 6.35 -53.64 19.98
C PHE A 7 6.81 -52.31 20.58
N LEU A 8 7.81 -51.71 19.98
CA LEU A 8 8.13 -50.32 20.23
C LEU A 8 7.07 -49.49 19.48
N GLN A 9 6.09 -49.00 20.20
CA GLN A 9 5.26 -47.90 19.72
C GLN A 9 6.09 -46.61 19.75
N VAL A 10 6.67 -46.28 18.62
CA VAL A 10 7.20 -44.91 18.38
C VAL A 10 6.00 -44.01 18.24
N GLY A 11 5.59 -43.41 19.34
CA GLY A 11 4.63 -42.30 19.30
C GLY A 11 5.27 -41.12 18.59
N ALA A 12 4.93 -40.95 17.33
CA ALA A 12 5.21 -39.71 16.63
C ALA A 12 4.44 -38.59 17.32
N PHE A 13 5.10 -37.93 18.26
CA PHE A 13 4.61 -36.65 18.79
C PHE A 13 4.79 -35.60 17.67
N VAL A 14 3.79 -35.50 16.85
CA VAL A 14 3.70 -34.38 15.93
C VAL A 14 3.52 -33.12 16.79
N LEU A 15 4.65 -32.53 17.13
CA LEU A 15 4.68 -31.13 17.56
C LEU A 15 4.11 -30.31 16.40
N MET A 16 2.81 -30.07 16.44
CA MET A 16 2.22 -28.93 15.78
C MET A 16 2.84 -27.69 16.44
N THR A 17 4.04 -27.36 16.03
CA THR A 17 4.48 -25.99 16.11
C THR A 17 3.50 -25.22 15.25
N SER A 18 2.43 -24.72 15.90
CA SER A 18 1.72 -23.58 15.40
C SER A 18 2.82 -22.56 15.10
N CYS A 19 3.20 -22.43 13.83
CA CYS A 19 3.74 -21.20 13.35
C CYS A 19 2.65 -20.16 13.61
N LEU A 20 2.60 -19.66 14.85
CA LEU A 20 2.26 -18.28 15.02
C LEU A 20 3.34 -17.55 14.21
N SER A 21 3.08 -17.36 12.94
CA SER A 21 3.60 -16.25 12.22
C SER A 21 3.12 -15.05 13.06
N THR A 22 3.94 -14.66 14.03
CA THR A 22 4.00 -13.26 14.36
C THR A 22 4.38 -12.64 13.04
N ALA A 23 3.36 -12.27 12.24
CA ALA A 23 3.55 -11.22 11.29
C ALA A 23 4.25 -10.14 12.14
N SER A 24 5.53 -9.96 11.94
CA SER A 24 6.13 -8.70 12.28
C SER A 24 5.28 -7.74 11.49
N GLU A 25 4.30 -7.11 12.16
CA GLU A 25 3.73 -5.90 11.61
C GLU A 25 4.96 -5.12 11.25
N ASP A 26 5.15 -4.96 9.95
CA ASP A 26 6.25 -4.16 9.46
C ASP A 26 5.99 -2.76 10.07
N ASP A 27 6.67 -2.48 11.17
CA ASP A 27 6.54 -1.23 11.94
C ASP A 27 6.68 -0.02 11.02
N THR A 28 7.28 -0.23 9.84
CA THR A 28 7.41 0.79 8.80
C THR A 28 6.08 1.16 8.14
N LEU A 29 5.04 0.32 8.26
CA LEU A 29 3.72 0.57 7.68
C LEU A 29 2.68 1.04 8.70
N ARG A 30 3.03 1.10 9.98
CA ARG A 30 2.13 1.59 11.01
C ARG A 30 1.96 3.11 10.89
N ALA A 31 0.76 3.54 10.52
CA ALA A 31 0.47 4.95 10.27
C ALA A 31 0.39 5.81 11.55
N TYR A 32 0.07 5.19 12.69
CA TYR A 32 -0.14 5.91 13.94
C TYR A 32 0.44 5.15 15.14
N PRO A 33 0.99 5.86 16.13
CA PRO A 33 1.44 5.24 17.36
C PRO A 33 0.24 4.63 18.12
N SER A 34 0.50 3.58 18.88
CA SER A 34 -0.50 3.02 19.79
C SER A 34 -0.85 4.01 20.91
N THR A 35 -2.01 3.81 21.54
CA THR A 35 -2.40 4.63 22.70
C THR A 35 -1.35 4.57 23.81
N ALA A 36 -0.73 3.42 24.05
CA ALA A 36 0.29 3.28 25.08
C ALA A 36 1.54 4.11 24.75
N GLU A 37 1.97 4.14 23.50
CA GLU A 37 3.09 4.98 23.05
C GLU A 37 2.78 6.45 23.13
N THR A 38 1.55 6.86 22.80
CA THR A 38 1.12 8.25 22.89
C THR A 38 1.06 8.76 24.33
N LEU A 39 0.75 7.89 25.29
CA LEU A 39 0.58 8.26 26.70
C LEU A 39 1.86 8.07 27.53
N ARG A 40 2.92 7.48 26.98
CA ARG A 40 4.18 7.35 27.71
C ARG A 40 4.86 8.72 27.90
N PRO A 41 5.60 8.92 28.99
CA PRO A 41 6.38 10.15 29.16
C PRO A 41 7.41 10.31 28.06
N PHE A 42 7.63 11.54 27.63
CA PHE A 42 8.72 11.89 26.71
C PHE A 42 10.07 11.56 27.34
N GLY A 43 10.97 10.95 26.57
CA GLY A 43 12.28 10.54 27.06
C GLY A 43 13.35 10.50 25.96
N GLU A 44 14.49 9.94 26.31
CA GLU A 44 15.66 9.86 25.41
C GLU A 44 15.36 9.13 24.10
N HIS A 45 14.49 8.12 24.16
CA HIS A 45 14.03 7.38 22.98
C HIS A 45 13.33 8.30 21.97
N ASP A 46 12.49 9.24 22.42
CA ASP A 46 11.81 10.19 21.54
C ASP A 46 12.77 11.13 20.84
N VAL A 47 13.82 11.53 21.53
CA VAL A 47 14.91 12.33 20.94
C VAL A 47 15.58 11.55 19.81
N GLN A 48 15.86 10.26 20.05
CA GLN A 48 16.48 9.39 19.04
C GLN A 48 15.56 9.19 17.84
N ASP A 49 14.29 8.92 18.06
CA ASP A 49 13.30 8.75 17.01
C ASP A 49 13.11 10.04 16.19
N PHE A 50 13.17 11.19 16.83
CA PHE A 50 13.13 12.48 16.15
C PHE A 50 14.38 12.72 15.28
N MET A 51 15.54 12.34 15.76
CA MET A 51 16.81 12.49 15.02
C MET A 51 16.95 11.49 13.87
N THR A 52 16.32 10.33 13.99
CA THR A 52 16.39 9.24 13.00
C THR A 52 15.00 8.62 12.80
N PRO A 53 14.07 9.38 12.19
CA PRO A 53 12.67 8.94 12.06
C PRO A 53 12.56 7.68 11.20
N GLY A 54 11.69 6.77 11.61
CA GLY A 54 11.30 5.63 10.80
C GLY A 54 10.47 6.04 9.57
N LYS A 55 10.35 5.13 8.59
CA LYS A 55 9.59 5.38 7.34
C LYS A 55 8.15 5.84 7.57
N VAL A 56 7.52 5.44 8.67
CA VAL A 56 6.14 5.84 9.02
C VAL A 56 5.98 7.37 9.15
N HIS A 57 7.07 8.07 9.45
CA HIS A 57 7.09 9.52 9.58
C HIS A 57 7.56 10.24 8.29
N TYR A 58 7.88 9.50 7.25
CA TYR A 58 8.28 10.09 5.98
C TYR A 58 7.06 10.65 5.25
N PRO A 59 7.24 11.69 4.44
CA PRO A 59 6.13 12.31 3.71
C PRO A 59 5.53 11.34 2.70
N GLU A 60 4.24 11.51 2.44
CA GLU A 60 3.54 10.91 1.32
C GLU A 60 3.17 12.01 0.32
N THR A 61 2.93 11.62 -0.92
CA THR A 61 2.53 12.57 -1.96
C THR A 61 1.29 12.08 -2.71
N TRP A 62 0.58 13.01 -3.30
CA TRP A 62 -0.46 12.68 -4.25
C TRP A 62 0.16 12.17 -5.55
N PHE A 63 -0.49 11.20 -6.14
CA PHE A 63 -0.13 10.62 -7.42
C PHE A 63 -1.32 10.74 -8.37
N HIS A 64 -1.24 11.70 -9.28
CA HIS A 64 -2.40 12.10 -10.07
C HIS A 64 -2.45 11.39 -11.42
N TYR A 65 -3.58 10.75 -11.71
CA TYR A 65 -3.97 10.40 -13.06
C TYR A 65 -4.71 11.59 -13.67
N ILE A 66 -3.99 12.50 -14.29
CA ILE A 66 -4.58 13.71 -14.81
C ILE A 66 -5.16 13.47 -16.20
N GLY A 67 -6.49 13.60 -16.33
CA GLY A 67 -7.21 13.37 -17.59
C GLY A 67 -7.01 11.97 -18.18
N GLY A 68 -6.57 11.01 -17.38
CA GLY A 68 -6.25 9.66 -17.85
C GLY A 68 -4.99 9.58 -18.73
N ASN A 69 -4.13 10.59 -18.68
CA ASN A 69 -2.84 10.60 -19.40
C ASN A 69 -1.79 9.85 -18.58
N VAL A 70 -1.82 8.54 -18.64
CA VAL A 70 -0.91 7.66 -17.91
C VAL A 70 -0.42 6.52 -18.82
N SER A 71 0.81 6.08 -18.59
CA SER A 71 1.36 4.87 -19.19
C SER A 71 2.08 4.04 -18.13
N HIS A 72 2.24 2.75 -18.35
CA HIS A 72 2.96 1.89 -17.40
C HIS A 72 4.42 2.36 -17.21
N GLU A 73 5.07 2.78 -18.27
CA GLU A 73 6.45 3.30 -18.22
C GLU A 73 6.53 4.60 -17.40
N GLY A 74 5.56 5.51 -17.62
CA GLY A 74 5.48 6.75 -16.87
C GLY A 74 5.21 6.50 -15.39
N ILE A 75 4.26 5.62 -15.06
CA ILE A 75 3.96 5.22 -13.68
C ILE A 75 5.23 4.69 -12.98
N THR A 76 5.94 3.77 -13.64
CA THR A 76 7.17 3.20 -13.09
C THR A 76 8.22 4.28 -12.85
N ALA A 77 8.49 5.13 -13.84
CA ALA A 77 9.49 6.19 -13.72
C ALA A 77 9.17 7.20 -12.61
N ASP A 78 7.90 7.62 -12.52
CA ASP A 78 7.45 8.56 -11.49
C ASP A 78 7.56 7.95 -10.09
N LEU A 79 7.15 6.70 -9.90
CA LEU A 79 7.23 6.04 -8.59
C LEU A 79 8.67 5.77 -8.17
N GLU A 80 9.57 5.46 -9.10
CA GLU A 80 11.01 5.35 -8.82
C GLU A 80 11.60 6.69 -8.39
N ALA A 81 11.21 7.79 -9.05
CA ALA A 81 11.64 9.13 -8.65
C ALA A 81 11.11 9.50 -7.25
N ILE A 82 9.85 9.21 -6.97
CA ILE A 82 9.19 9.43 -5.67
C ILE A 82 9.94 8.65 -4.57
N ALA A 83 10.20 7.37 -4.79
CA ALA A 83 10.92 6.53 -3.82
C ALA A 83 12.35 7.04 -3.59
N SER A 84 13.07 7.43 -4.66
CA SER A 84 14.43 7.96 -4.57
C SER A 84 14.51 9.30 -3.83
N ALA A 85 13.44 10.07 -3.83
CA ALA A 85 13.33 11.33 -3.08
C ALA A 85 13.05 11.12 -1.58
N GLY A 86 12.95 9.87 -1.09
CA GLY A 86 12.69 9.57 0.32
C GLY A 86 11.22 9.71 0.71
N ILE A 87 10.30 9.70 -0.24
CA ILE A 87 8.86 9.69 0.01
C ILE A 87 8.44 8.25 0.31
N SER A 88 7.61 8.06 1.33
CA SER A 88 7.23 6.73 1.83
C SER A 88 5.94 6.17 1.25
N GLY A 89 5.16 6.99 0.57
CA GLY A 89 3.90 6.53 0.02
C GLY A 89 3.27 7.47 -0.99
N VAL A 90 2.30 6.93 -1.71
CA VAL A 90 1.53 7.66 -2.72
C VAL A 90 0.05 7.49 -2.50
N GLN A 91 -0.70 8.55 -2.74
CA GLN A 91 -2.14 8.54 -2.77
C GLN A 91 -2.62 8.77 -4.21
N LEU A 92 -3.13 7.69 -4.81
CA LEU A 92 -3.65 7.77 -6.17
C LEU A 92 -4.92 8.60 -6.22
N PHE A 93 -4.90 9.57 -7.08
CA PHE A 93 -6.00 10.48 -7.32
C PHE A 93 -6.29 10.56 -8.82
N HIS A 94 -7.48 10.20 -9.24
CA HIS A 94 -7.89 10.34 -10.63
C HIS A 94 -8.53 11.71 -10.85
N GLY A 95 -7.73 12.66 -11.32
CA GLY A 95 -8.15 14.04 -11.59
C GLY A 95 -8.77 14.20 -12.96
N GLN A 96 -10.03 13.83 -13.11
CA GLN A 96 -10.75 14.08 -14.38
C GLN A 96 -11.60 15.33 -14.27
N PHE A 97 -11.22 16.37 -15.00
CA PHE A 97 -11.91 17.66 -15.04
C PHE A 97 -12.72 17.82 -16.34
N GLY A 98 -13.63 16.90 -16.59
CA GLY A 98 -14.67 17.10 -17.59
C GLY A 98 -14.24 17.17 -19.07
N GLY A 99 -13.06 16.66 -19.42
CA GLY A 99 -12.63 16.63 -20.82
C GLY A 99 -11.20 16.14 -21.02
N ARG A 100 -10.82 15.99 -22.29
CA ARG A 100 -9.44 15.67 -22.67
C ARG A 100 -8.51 16.82 -22.32
N TRP A 101 -7.37 16.50 -21.73
CA TRP A 101 -6.30 17.48 -21.60
C TRP A 101 -5.71 17.81 -22.99
N PRO A 102 -5.36 19.07 -23.22
CA PRO A 102 -4.67 19.43 -24.46
C PRO A 102 -3.40 18.60 -24.65
N ALA A 103 -3.15 18.19 -25.87
CA ALA A 103 -1.98 17.37 -26.25
C ALA A 103 -1.98 15.91 -25.79
N THR A 104 -3.01 15.38 -25.18
CA THR A 104 -3.15 13.95 -24.95
C THR A 104 -3.84 13.26 -26.12
N THR A 105 -3.18 12.27 -26.74
CA THR A 105 -3.76 11.48 -27.83
C THR A 105 -4.67 10.39 -27.28
N ASP A 106 -4.25 9.75 -26.17
CA ASP A 106 -4.96 8.68 -25.50
C ASP A 106 -5.27 9.07 -24.05
N SER A 107 -6.53 8.97 -23.67
CA SER A 107 -6.94 9.16 -22.29
C SER A 107 -7.58 7.89 -21.76
N ILE A 108 -7.15 7.46 -20.59
CA ILE A 108 -7.74 6.30 -19.91
C ILE A 108 -8.97 6.77 -19.14
N ALA A 109 -10.13 6.26 -19.51
CA ALA A 109 -11.36 6.55 -18.76
C ALA A 109 -11.36 5.80 -17.42
N CYS A 110 -11.75 6.48 -16.34
CA CYS A 110 -11.92 5.85 -15.04
C CYS A 110 -12.89 4.67 -15.11
N LEU A 111 -12.56 3.59 -14.41
CA LEU A 111 -13.30 2.32 -14.40
C LEU A 111 -13.33 1.59 -15.76
N SER A 112 -12.43 1.90 -16.68
CA SER A 112 -12.19 1.08 -17.86
C SER A 112 -11.15 -0.02 -17.56
N GLU A 113 -11.09 -1.06 -18.40
CA GLU A 113 -10.08 -2.12 -18.28
C GLU A 113 -8.64 -1.58 -18.31
N HIS A 114 -8.39 -0.53 -19.10
CA HIS A 114 -7.08 0.13 -19.14
C HIS A 114 -6.78 0.87 -17.85
N TRP A 115 -7.80 1.48 -17.24
CA TRP A 115 -7.66 2.13 -15.95
C TRP A 115 -7.37 1.10 -14.84
N ASP A 116 -8.09 -0.01 -14.83
CA ASP A 116 -7.86 -1.10 -13.88
C ASP A 116 -6.42 -1.65 -14.01
N ALA A 117 -5.94 -1.83 -15.24
CA ALA A 117 -4.58 -2.26 -15.50
C ALA A 117 -3.54 -1.25 -14.99
N ALA A 118 -3.77 0.04 -15.20
CA ALA A 118 -2.89 1.11 -14.71
C ALA A 118 -2.87 1.17 -13.17
N VAL A 119 -4.02 1.07 -12.52
CA VAL A 119 -4.12 1.05 -11.05
C VAL A 119 -3.40 -0.17 -10.48
N LYS A 120 -3.62 -1.35 -11.07
CA LYS A 120 -2.92 -2.57 -10.68
C LYS A 120 -1.41 -2.42 -10.81
N HIS A 121 -0.93 -1.91 -11.95
CA HIS A 121 0.49 -1.65 -12.18
C HIS A 121 1.07 -0.68 -11.14
N THR A 122 0.35 0.40 -10.82
CA THR A 122 0.75 1.35 -9.77
C THR A 122 0.90 0.67 -8.41
N ALA A 123 -0.05 -0.18 -8.04
CA ALA A 123 0.00 -0.91 -6.77
C ALA A 123 1.17 -1.91 -6.73
N GLU A 124 1.43 -2.61 -7.84
CA GLU A 124 2.55 -3.55 -7.96
C GLU A 124 3.91 -2.82 -7.88
N GLU A 125 4.06 -1.69 -8.55
CA GLU A 125 5.26 -0.88 -8.51
C GLU A 125 5.46 -0.22 -7.13
N ALA A 126 4.41 0.31 -6.52
CA ALA A 126 4.49 0.83 -5.16
C ALA A 126 4.96 -0.26 -4.18
N LYS A 127 4.42 -1.48 -4.30
CA LYS A 127 4.88 -2.63 -3.50
C LYS A 127 6.35 -2.96 -3.77
N ARG A 128 6.79 -2.98 -5.04
CA ARG A 128 8.18 -3.24 -5.42
C ARG A 128 9.14 -2.24 -4.79
N LEU A 129 8.73 -0.99 -4.73
CA LEU A 129 9.53 0.13 -4.21
C LEU A 129 9.38 0.35 -2.69
N GLY A 130 8.55 -0.44 -2.01
CA GLY A 130 8.27 -0.29 -0.60
C GLY A 130 7.54 1.01 -0.26
N LEU A 131 6.73 1.52 -1.19
CA LEU A 131 5.86 2.67 -1.00
C LEU A 131 4.50 2.22 -0.46
N ARG A 132 3.95 2.98 0.48
CA ARG A 132 2.54 2.82 0.86
C ARG A 132 1.67 3.27 -0.31
N PHE A 133 0.67 2.46 -0.65
CA PHE A 133 -0.29 2.79 -1.69
C PHE A 133 -1.68 2.99 -1.08
N THR A 134 -2.23 4.17 -1.30
CA THR A 134 -3.62 4.51 -0.99
C THR A 134 -4.29 5.08 -2.23
N MET A 135 -5.60 5.06 -2.27
CA MET A 135 -6.34 5.66 -3.38
C MET A 135 -7.62 6.32 -2.92
N GLN A 136 -8.02 7.34 -3.63
CA GLN A 136 -9.30 7.97 -3.48
C GLN A 136 -10.40 7.05 -4.05
N ASN A 137 -11.55 7.04 -3.42
CA ASN A 137 -12.68 6.17 -3.80
C ASN A 137 -13.59 6.77 -4.88
N CYS A 138 -13.22 7.89 -5.47
CA CYS A 138 -13.98 8.53 -6.54
C CYS A 138 -13.05 9.30 -7.49
N PRO A 139 -13.42 9.48 -8.76
CA PRO A 139 -12.74 10.41 -9.64
C PRO A 139 -13.15 11.86 -9.34
N GLY A 140 -12.23 12.79 -9.58
CA GLY A 140 -12.45 14.20 -9.29
C GLY A 140 -12.36 14.53 -7.80
N TRP A 141 -13.01 15.63 -7.40
CA TRP A 141 -12.88 16.19 -6.05
C TRP A 141 -14.07 15.89 -5.12
N ALA A 142 -15.08 15.18 -5.60
CA ALA A 142 -16.28 14.88 -4.85
C ALA A 142 -16.30 13.40 -4.43
N MET A 143 -16.34 13.13 -3.14
CA MET A 143 -16.35 11.75 -2.59
C MET A 143 -17.58 10.92 -3.02
N SER A 144 -18.65 11.57 -3.44
CA SER A 144 -19.87 10.95 -3.96
C SER A 144 -20.07 11.20 -5.45
N GLY A 145 -19.03 11.65 -6.14
CA GLY A 145 -19.11 12.07 -7.53
C GLY A 145 -18.77 10.97 -8.52
N GLY A 146 -19.15 11.24 -9.77
CA GLY A 146 -18.88 10.42 -10.92
C GLY A 146 -20.05 10.45 -11.90
N PRO A 147 -19.81 10.40 -13.23
CA PRO A 147 -20.85 10.50 -14.23
C PRO A 147 -21.84 9.33 -14.20
N TRP A 148 -21.54 8.29 -13.48
CA TRP A 148 -22.41 7.11 -13.26
C TRP A 148 -23.31 7.23 -12.02
N ILE A 149 -23.05 8.20 -11.15
CA ILE A 149 -23.93 8.50 -10.01
C ILE A 149 -25.11 9.35 -10.52
N LYS A 150 -26.30 8.86 -10.33
CA LYS A 150 -27.52 9.52 -10.73
C LYS A 150 -28.39 9.80 -9.52
N PRO A 151 -29.35 10.76 -9.60
CA PRO A 151 -30.21 11.14 -8.48
C PRO A 151 -31.02 9.96 -7.89
N GLU A 152 -31.22 8.91 -8.65
CA GLU A 152 -31.94 7.70 -8.26
C GLU A 152 -31.06 6.63 -7.57
N ASN A 153 -29.73 6.83 -7.49
CA ASN A 153 -28.82 5.95 -6.74
C ASN A 153 -28.69 6.43 -5.26
#